data_961eee6b7d691c54087c61d903dcc544
#
_entry.id   961eee6b7d691c54087c61d903dcc544
#
_cell.length_a   1.000
_cell.length_b   1.000
_cell.length_c   1.000
_cell.angle_alpha   90.00
_cell.angle_beta   90.00
_cell.angle_gamma   90.00
#
_symmetry.space_group_name_H-M   'P 1'
#
loop_
_entity.id
_entity.type
_entity.pdbx_description
1 polymer ?
#
loop_
_entity_poly.entity_id
_entity_poly.type
_entity_poly.pdbx_seq_one_letter_code
_entity_poly.pdbx_strand_id
1 'polypeptide(L)'
;MEPMKKGHHRLEVMSHYYGKRIQQDMSNFVKWILLALLIGGVVGGASSLFAGCLGWVTQFRTDQPVVVLLLPFGGLLIVFLYQKIGKEDRGTNQVLSTIRSQDEVPLRSAPLIFIATALTHLLGGSAGREGAAIQLGGSIGNQLGRWIHLDKEDRHVIVMCGMSAAFSAVFGTPMAAAVFAMEVVSVGVMYYAALLPCVVASLVAYDFAGSFGIHPENFHVTGIPAFSMENGIKMAIIAVGCGAVSILFCLLLEYVSKGYDKWLKNPYLRVFAAGCLVVVLYWILGTDRYMGAGNQLIEQAVEHGQTQTFDFFWKMLLTALAMRAGFRGGEIVPSFAIGATFGCLAGQIMGFSPSLSAAAGMTAVFCGVTNCPVTSILIAFELSGFQGVSYYLLAVAVSYAVSGYYGLYKDQTIVYSKYKAKYVNRHTKT
;
A
#
# COMPACT_ATOMS: atom_id res chain seq x y z
N MET A 1 -14.70 29.82 59.90
CA MET A 1 -15.06 30.41 58.57
C MET A 1 -13.96 30.24 57.47
N GLU A 2 -12.70 29.94 57.79
CA GLU A 2 -11.61 29.74 56.83
C GLU A 2 -11.66 28.44 55.95
N PRO A 3 -12.08 27.28 56.42
CA PRO A 3 -12.04 26.08 55.57
C PRO A 3 -13.00 26.11 54.38
N MET A 4 -14.16 26.79 54.51
CA MET A 4 -15.11 26.89 53.39
C MET A 4 -14.64 27.81 52.26
N LYS A 5 -13.88 28.88 52.54
CA LYS A 5 -13.29 29.74 51.50
C LYS A 5 -12.22 29.06 50.69
N LYS A 6 -11.41 28.15 51.30
CA LYS A 6 -10.40 27.34 50.60
C LYS A 6 -11.04 26.30 49.67
N GLY A 7 -12.19 25.74 50.04
CA GLY A 7 -12.95 24.81 49.17
C GLY A 7 -13.51 25.47 47.91
N HIS A 8 -14.12 26.65 48.05
CA HIS A 8 -14.67 27.41 46.91
C HIS A 8 -13.57 27.84 45.93
N HIS A 9 -12.44 28.36 46.42
CA HIS A 9 -11.33 28.77 45.60
C HIS A 9 -10.70 27.57 44.83
N ARG A 10 -10.62 26.39 45.46
CA ARG A 10 -10.16 25.16 44.79
C ARG A 10 -11.12 24.71 43.70
N LEU A 11 -12.44 24.80 43.90
CA LEU A 11 -13.43 24.46 42.88
C LEU A 11 -13.43 25.45 41.71
N GLU A 12 -13.24 26.74 41.95
CA GLU A 12 -13.12 27.75 40.89
C GLU A 12 -11.86 27.55 40.06
N VAL A 13 -10.70 27.29 40.68
CA VAL A 13 -9.43 27.00 40.00
C VAL A 13 -9.53 25.71 39.15
N MET A 14 -10.15 24.65 39.72
CA MET A 14 -10.40 23.42 38.99
C MET A 14 -11.36 23.63 37.82
N SER A 15 -12.49 24.33 38.03
CA SER A 15 -13.48 24.66 36.98
C SER A 15 -12.83 25.46 35.84
N HIS A 16 -12.02 26.45 36.18
CA HIS A 16 -11.28 27.23 35.16
C HIS A 16 -10.21 26.43 34.41
N TYR A 17 -9.48 25.57 35.12
CA TYR A 17 -8.53 24.67 34.53
C TYR A 17 -9.16 23.66 33.58
N TYR A 18 -10.24 22.98 34.04
CA TYR A 18 -10.99 22.04 33.20
C TYR A 18 -11.69 22.74 32.02
N GLY A 19 -12.25 23.92 32.23
CA GLY A 19 -12.88 24.70 31.19
C GLY A 19 -11.89 25.08 30.06
N LYS A 20 -10.70 25.57 30.41
CA LYS A 20 -9.65 25.86 29.42
C LYS A 20 -9.17 24.61 28.68
N ARG A 21 -9.01 23.50 29.39
CA ARG A 21 -8.59 22.23 28.79
C ARG A 21 -9.64 21.71 27.81
N ILE A 22 -10.91 21.69 28.18
CA ILE A 22 -12.02 21.30 27.30
C ILE A 22 -12.06 22.20 26.06
N GLN A 23 -11.89 23.51 26.22
CA GLN A 23 -11.87 24.45 25.09
C GLN A 23 -10.71 24.19 24.16
N GLN A 24 -9.53 23.87 24.69
CA GLN A 24 -8.34 23.54 23.89
C GLN A 24 -8.50 22.21 23.15
N ASP A 25 -9.03 21.18 23.83
CA ASP A 25 -9.31 19.87 23.22
C ASP A 25 -10.37 19.99 22.11
N MET A 26 -11.43 20.79 22.33
CA MET A 26 -12.45 21.05 21.32
C MET A 26 -11.89 21.84 20.12
N SER A 27 -11.04 22.83 20.37
CA SER A 27 -10.37 23.58 19.30
C SER A 27 -9.49 22.67 18.45
N ASN A 28 -8.71 21.79 19.08
CA ASN A 28 -7.90 20.79 18.38
C ASN A 28 -8.76 19.79 17.57
N PHE A 29 -9.85 19.33 18.13
CA PHE A 29 -10.80 18.45 17.46
C PHE A 29 -11.37 19.11 16.17
N VAL A 30 -11.87 20.34 16.28
CA VAL A 30 -12.40 21.09 15.14
C VAL A 30 -11.30 21.35 14.09
N LYS A 31 -10.09 21.76 14.53
CA LYS A 31 -8.92 21.94 13.67
C LYS A 31 -8.66 20.69 12.83
N TRP A 32 -8.58 19.52 13.45
CA TRP A 32 -8.28 18.28 12.76
C TRP A 32 -9.39 17.81 11.82
N ILE A 33 -10.66 18.03 12.16
CA ILE A 33 -11.76 17.75 11.23
C ILE A 33 -11.65 18.64 9.99
N LEU A 34 -11.46 19.96 10.17
CA LEU A 34 -11.37 20.89 9.03
C LEU A 34 -10.15 20.57 8.13
N LEU A 35 -9.00 20.27 8.73
CA LEU A 35 -7.81 19.87 7.97
C LEU A 35 -8.01 18.54 7.24
N ALA A 36 -8.65 17.57 7.87
CA ALA A 36 -8.93 16.26 7.26
C ALA A 36 -9.94 16.38 6.10
N LEU A 37 -10.96 17.21 6.20
CA LEU A 37 -11.89 17.53 5.11
C LEU A 37 -11.14 18.17 3.93
N LEU A 38 -10.29 19.15 4.21
CA LEU A 38 -9.48 19.83 3.18
C LEU A 38 -8.55 18.84 2.46
N ILE A 39 -7.80 18.05 3.23
CA ILE A 39 -6.86 17.04 2.67
C ILE A 39 -7.63 15.96 1.92
N GLY A 40 -8.72 15.45 2.50
CA GLY A 40 -9.57 14.46 1.87
C GLY A 40 -10.10 14.92 0.50
N GLY A 41 -10.56 16.15 0.41
CA GLY A 41 -11.04 16.73 -0.84
C GLY A 41 -9.91 16.96 -1.87
N VAL A 42 -8.82 17.62 -1.47
CA VAL A 42 -7.71 17.95 -2.39
C VAL A 42 -6.99 16.69 -2.87
N VAL A 43 -6.59 15.83 -1.92
CA VAL A 43 -5.87 14.60 -2.25
C VAL A 43 -6.81 13.58 -2.91
N GLY A 44 -8.07 13.50 -2.44
CA GLY A 44 -9.11 12.68 -3.07
C GLY A 44 -9.29 13.04 -4.54
N GLY A 45 -9.41 14.34 -4.87
CA GLY A 45 -9.50 14.82 -6.25
C GLY A 45 -8.28 14.49 -7.09
N ALA A 46 -7.08 14.76 -6.59
CA ALA A 46 -5.83 14.44 -7.29
C ALA A 46 -5.68 12.93 -7.53
N SER A 47 -6.05 12.11 -6.54
CA SER A 47 -5.95 10.65 -6.62
C SER A 47 -7.05 10.04 -7.51
N SER A 48 -8.23 10.65 -7.55
CA SER A 48 -9.30 10.26 -8.48
C SER A 48 -8.89 10.52 -9.92
N LEU A 49 -8.30 11.68 -10.20
CA LEU A 49 -7.73 11.98 -11.51
C LEU A 49 -6.63 10.99 -11.88
N PHE A 50 -5.77 10.63 -10.93
CA PHE A 50 -4.72 9.63 -11.13
C PHE A 50 -5.30 8.25 -11.45
N ALA A 51 -6.28 7.77 -10.67
CA ALA A 51 -6.92 6.48 -10.90
C ALA A 51 -7.66 6.44 -12.25
N GLY A 52 -8.39 7.49 -12.62
CA GLY A 52 -9.06 7.61 -13.91
C GLY A 52 -8.07 7.61 -15.08
N CYS A 53 -6.96 8.35 -14.97
CA CYS A 53 -5.88 8.33 -15.96
C CYS A 53 -5.29 6.93 -16.11
N LEU A 54 -5.02 6.22 -15.00
CA LEU A 54 -4.50 4.85 -15.06
C LEU A 54 -5.49 3.85 -15.67
N GLY A 55 -6.78 3.99 -15.39
CA GLY A 55 -7.83 3.22 -16.04
C GLY A 55 -7.81 3.43 -17.56
N TRP A 56 -7.77 4.69 -17.99
CA TRP A 56 -7.73 5.04 -19.42
C TRP A 56 -6.49 4.49 -20.13
N VAL A 57 -5.28 4.71 -19.58
CA VAL A 57 -4.05 4.21 -20.22
C VAL A 57 -3.96 2.69 -20.23
N THR A 58 -4.54 2.03 -19.22
CA THR A 58 -4.61 0.56 -19.17
C THR A 58 -5.55 0.04 -20.25
N GLN A 59 -6.74 0.64 -20.41
CA GLN A 59 -7.68 0.28 -21.47
C GLN A 59 -7.05 0.52 -22.84
N PHE A 60 -6.44 1.68 -23.06
CA PHE A 60 -5.76 1.99 -24.32
C PHE A 60 -4.69 0.96 -24.68
N ARG A 61 -3.88 0.51 -23.69
CA ARG A 61 -2.90 -0.57 -23.91
C ARG A 61 -3.57 -1.89 -24.30
N THR A 62 -4.68 -2.22 -23.66
CA THR A 62 -5.42 -3.45 -23.97
C THR A 62 -5.96 -3.42 -25.39
N ASP A 63 -6.48 -2.28 -25.82
CA ASP A 63 -7.01 -2.07 -27.17
C ASP A 63 -5.89 -1.99 -28.23
N GLN A 64 -4.70 -1.55 -27.84
CA GLN A 64 -3.53 -1.35 -28.71
C GLN A 64 -2.29 -2.04 -28.15
N PRO A 65 -2.18 -3.38 -28.19
CA PRO A 65 -1.09 -4.13 -27.56
C PRO A 65 0.31 -3.79 -28.10
N VAL A 66 0.39 -3.20 -29.30
CA VAL A 66 1.66 -2.80 -29.94
C VAL A 66 2.41 -1.76 -29.10
N VAL A 67 1.72 -0.95 -28.28
CA VAL A 67 2.36 0.06 -27.42
C VAL A 67 3.32 -0.54 -26.40
N VAL A 68 3.18 -1.81 -26.05
CA VAL A 68 4.09 -2.55 -25.16
C VAL A 68 5.52 -2.58 -25.71
N LEU A 69 5.69 -2.59 -27.03
CA LEU A 69 7.01 -2.54 -27.67
C LEU A 69 7.79 -1.25 -27.36
N LEU A 70 7.07 -0.19 -26.96
CA LEU A 70 7.67 1.10 -26.59
C LEU A 70 8.13 1.13 -25.11
N LEU A 71 7.93 0.05 -24.35
CA LEU A 71 8.31 -0.01 -22.93
C LEU A 71 9.78 0.39 -22.67
N PRO A 72 10.79 -0.08 -23.46
CA PRO A 72 12.17 0.35 -23.27
C PRO A 72 12.38 1.86 -23.42
N PHE A 73 11.71 2.49 -24.39
CA PHE A 73 11.81 3.92 -24.63
C PHE A 73 11.06 4.75 -23.57
N GLY A 74 9.90 4.26 -23.13
CA GLY A 74 9.19 4.88 -22.00
C GLY A 74 10.02 4.85 -20.72
N GLY A 75 10.75 3.76 -20.48
CA GLY A 75 11.70 3.66 -19.37
C GLY A 75 12.79 4.72 -19.44
N LEU A 76 13.36 4.98 -20.61
CA LEU A 76 14.36 6.06 -20.81
C LEU A 76 13.76 7.43 -20.46
N LEU A 77 12.52 7.71 -20.88
CA LEU A 77 11.82 8.95 -20.55
C LEU A 77 11.60 9.09 -19.03
N ILE A 78 11.17 8.02 -18.36
CA ILE A 78 10.98 8.03 -16.91
C ILE A 78 12.31 8.34 -16.19
N VAL A 79 13.40 7.66 -16.55
CA VAL A 79 14.71 7.91 -15.94
C VAL A 79 15.19 9.33 -16.22
N PHE A 80 14.98 9.86 -17.43
CA PHE A 80 15.31 11.24 -17.76
C PHE A 80 14.57 12.24 -16.88
N LEU A 81 13.25 12.08 -16.70
CA LEU A 81 12.43 12.94 -15.85
C LEU A 81 12.92 12.90 -14.39
N TYR A 82 13.22 11.71 -13.87
CA TYR A 82 13.71 11.57 -12.50
C TYR A 82 15.11 12.16 -12.31
N GLN A 83 16.00 12.04 -13.28
CA GLN A 83 17.32 12.66 -13.21
C GLN A 83 17.27 14.19 -13.28
N LYS A 84 16.31 14.75 -14.01
CA LYS A 84 16.17 16.22 -14.14
C LYS A 84 15.41 16.84 -12.96
N ILE A 85 14.31 16.23 -12.52
CA ILE A 85 13.36 16.82 -11.56
C ILE A 85 13.42 16.11 -10.19
N GLY A 86 13.62 14.80 -10.18
CA GLY A 86 13.46 13.93 -9.01
C GLY A 86 14.76 13.34 -8.44
N LYS A 87 15.91 14.02 -8.56
CA LYS A 87 17.23 13.47 -8.13
C LYS A 87 17.26 12.94 -6.70
N GLU A 88 16.44 13.50 -5.80
CA GLU A 88 16.38 13.16 -4.38
C GLU A 88 15.17 12.27 -4.02
N ASP A 89 14.38 11.86 -5.03
CA ASP A 89 13.15 11.11 -4.79
C ASP A 89 13.45 9.63 -4.53
N ARG A 90 13.20 9.21 -3.28
CA ARG A 90 13.35 7.83 -2.79
C ARG A 90 12.03 7.03 -2.84
N GLY A 91 11.01 7.55 -3.52
CA GLY A 91 9.70 6.91 -3.65
C GLY A 91 8.93 6.87 -2.34
N THR A 92 8.14 5.82 -2.14
CA THR A 92 7.31 5.64 -0.92
C THR A 92 8.14 5.66 0.37
N ASN A 93 9.40 5.20 0.34
CA ASN A 93 10.28 5.26 1.51
C ASN A 93 10.52 6.70 1.99
N GLN A 94 10.61 7.67 1.08
CA GLN A 94 10.75 9.08 1.48
C GLN A 94 9.53 9.60 2.23
N VAL A 95 8.32 9.18 1.85
CA VAL A 95 7.10 9.56 2.57
C VAL A 95 7.10 8.97 3.98
N LEU A 96 7.51 7.69 4.12
CA LEU A 96 7.61 7.04 5.43
C LEU A 96 8.69 7.68 6.32
N SER A 97 9.84 8.05 5.74
CA SER A 97 10.89 8.75 6.49
C SER A 97 10.46 10.14 6.96
N THR A 98 9.64 10.86 6.19
CA THR A 98 9.11 12.18 6.57
C THR A 98 8.24 12.13 7.83
N ILE A 99 7.52 11.04 8.06
CA ILE A 99 6.70 10.87 9.28
C ILE A 99 7.57 10.62 10.53
N ARG A 100 8.80 10.14 10.38
CA ARG A 100 9.70 9.77 11.48
C ARG A 100 10.85 10.72 11.67
N SER A 101 11.33 11.29 10.60
CA SER A 101 12.46 12.21 10.57
C SER A 101 12.03 13.60 10.10
N GLN A 102 12.99 14.49 9.98
CA GLN A 102 12.74 15.82 9.44
C GLN A 102 12.92 15.88 7.91
N ASP A 103 12.95 14.73 7.24
CA ASP A 103 13.02 14.66 5.79
C ASP A 103 11.75 15.29 5.19
N GLU A 104 11.90 15.94 4.05
CA GLU A 104 10.78 16.58 3.35
C GLU A 104 10.48 15.83 2.05
N VAL A 105 9.18 15.67 1.76
CA VAL A 105 8.73 15.22 0.43
C VAL A 105 8.39 16.46 -0.40
N PRO A 106 9.16 16.77 -1.43
CA PRO A 106 8.89 17.95 -2.25
C PRO A 106 7.61 17.75 -3.08
N LEU A 107 6.84 18.84 -3.30
CA LEU A 107 5.61 18.78 -4.10
C LEU A 107 5.86 18.27 -5.54
N ARG A 108 7.05 18.51 -6.09
CA ARG A 108 7.45 18.02 -7.43
C ARG A 108 7.40 16.48 -7.56
N SER A 109 7.46 15.75 -6.45
CA SER A 109 7.32 14.29 -6.46
C SER A 109 5.91 13.85 -6.86
N ALA A 110 4.86 14.63 -6.55
CA ALA A 110 3.48 14.29 -6.88
C ALA A 110 3.22 14.21 -8.41
N PRO A 111 3.47 15.26 -9.23
CA PRO A 111 3.29 15.14 -10.67
C PRO A 111 4.29 14.16 -11.31
N LEU A 112 5.49 14.04 -10.75
CA LEU A 112 6.52 13.15 -11.29
C LEU A 112 6.11 11.68 -11.17
N ILE A 113 5.65 11.25 -9.98
CA ILE A 113 5.18 9.86 -9.78
C ILE A 113 3.90 9.59 -10.59
N PHE A 114 3.00 10.59 -10.71
CA PHE A 114 1.80 10.48 -11.52
C PHE A 114 2.14 10.14 -12.98
N ILE A 115 2.97 10.97 -13.62
CA ILE A 115 3.35 10.80 -15.03
C ILE A 115 4.14 9.50 -15.23
N ALA A 116 5.10 9.22 -14.37
CA ALA A 116 5.95 8.04 -14.49
C ALA A 116 5.15 6.73 -14.31
N THR A 117 4.19 6.70 -13.38
CA THR A 117 3.32 5.53 -13.20
C THR A 117 2.36 5.37 -14.36
N ALA A 118 1.78 6.46 -14.88
CA ALA A 118 0.93 6.42 -16.06
C ALA A 118 1.68 5.87 -17.28
N LEU A 119 2.92 6.31 -17.51
CA LEU A 119 3.79 5.77 -18.56
C LEU A 119 4.11 4.29 -18.36
N THR A 120 4.40 3.88 -17.12
CA THR A 120 4.66 2.47 -16.81
C THR A 120 3.45 1.59 -17.14
N HIS A 121 2.23 2.02 -16.74
CA HIS A 121 1.00 1.28 -17.01
C HIS A 121 0.63 1.29 -18.50
N LEU A 122 0.76 2.44 -19.17
CA LEU A 122 0.50 2.57 -20.61
C LEU A 122 1.33 1.58 -21.43
N LEU A 123 2.59 1.42 -21.07
CA LEU A 123 3.55 0.61 -21.82
C LEU A 123 3.69 -0.82 -21.31
N GLY A 124 2.87 -1.25 -20.35
CA GLY A 124 2.81 -2.64 -19.90
C GLY A 124 3.85 -3.04 -18.85
N GLY A 125 4.49 -2.10 -18.17
CA GLY A 125 5.35 -2.39 -17.03
C GLY A 125 4.55 -3.07 -15.90
N SER A 126 5.11 -4.12 -15.28
CA SER A 126 4.48 -4.82 -14.17
C SER A 126 4.66 -4.03 -12.87
N ALA A 127 3.66 -3.23 -12.53
CA ALA A 127 3.65 -2.35 -11.36
C ALA A 127 2.22 -2.09 -10.90
N GLY A 128 2.03 -1.84 -9.61
CA GLY A 128 0.78 -1.37 -9.01
C GLY A 128 0.68 0.15 -9.02
N ARG A 129 -0.41 0.66 -8.49
CA ARG A 129 -0.75 2.10 -8.43
C ARG A 129 -0.75 2.67 -7.01
N GLU A 130 -0.92 1.83 -5.99
CA GLU A 130 -1.16 2.25 -4.62
C GLU A 130 0.08 2.88 -3.97
N GLY A 131 1.27 2.33 -4.20
CA GLY A 131 2.53 2.94 -3.74
C GLY A 131 2.75 4.33 -4.32
N ALA A 132 2.38 4.51 -5.61
CA ALA A 132 2.41 5.81 -6.25
C ALA A 132 1.36 6.78 -5.67
N ALA A 133 0.15 6.28 -5.35
CA ALA A 133 -0.89 7.06 -4.69
C ALA A 133 -0.45 7.54 -3.30
N ILE A 134 0.15 6.67 -2.49
CA ILE A 134 0.71 7.02 -1.17
C ILE A 134 1.75 8.14 -1.31
N GLN A 135 2.64 8.04 -2.29
CA GLN A 135 3.65 9.06 -2.56
C GLN A 135 3.01 10.37 -3.01
N LEU A 136 2.03 10.33 -3.90
CA LEU A 136 1.25 11.48 -4.36
C LEU A 136 0.55 12.17 -3.19
N GLY A 137 -0.22 11.42 -2.40
CA GLY A 137 -0.98 11.95 -1.26
C GLY A 137 -0.09 12.48 -0.14
N GLY A 138 0.97 11.77 0.21
CA GLY A 138 1.94 12.22 1.20
C GLY A 138 2.67 13.50 0.79
N SER A 139 3.04 13.63 -0.49
CA SER A 139 3.67 14.83 -1.04
C SER A 139 2.74 16.06 -1.01
N ILE A 140 1.47 15.89 -1.43
CA ILE A 140 0.46 16.96 -1.36
C ILE A 140 0.18 17.32 0.09
N GLY A 141 -0.01 16.33 0.98
CA GLY A 141 -0.24 16.54 2.42
C GLY A 141 0.90 17.33 3.07
N ASN A 142 2.15 16.94 2.82
CA ASN A 142 3.32 17.66 3.33
C ASN A 142 3.34 19.12 2.85
N GLN A 143 3.06 19.36 1.59
CA GLN A 143 3.06 20.71 1.03
C GLN A 143 1.93 21.58 1.59
N LEU A 144 0.73 21.03 1.73
CA LEU A 144 -0.40 21.73 2.35
C LEU A 144 -0.09 22.08 3.82
N GLY A 145 0.50 21.14 4.58
CA GLY A 145 0.94 21.40 5.96
C GLY A 145 1.95 22.54 6.06
N ARG A 146 2.84 22.68 5.06
CA ARG A 146 3.79 23.81 4.97
C ARG A 146 3.09 25.13 4.67
N TRP A 147 2.17 25.17 3.72
CA TRP A 147 1.43 26.38 3.35
C TRP A 147 0.58 26.92 4.50
N ILE A 148 0.02 26.01 5.32
CA ILE A 148 -0.79 26.37 6.50
C ILE A 148 0.09 26.66 7.73
N HIS A 149 1.42 26.52 7.61
CA HIS A 149 2.40 26.74 8.69
C HIS A 149 2.18 25.85 9.92
N LEU A 150 1.82 24.56 9.71
CA LEU A 150 1.71 23.58 10.79
C LEU A 150 3.07 23.34 11.44
N ASP A 151 3.07 23.07 12.73
CA ASP A 151 4.26 22.60 13.45
C ASP A 151 4.72 21.21 12.95
N LYS A 152 5.82 20.71 13.48
CA LYS A 152 6.43 19.46 12.98
C LYS A 152 5.56 18.23 13.27
N GLU A 153 4.99 18.16 14.47
CA GLU A 153 4.14 17.07 14.91
C GLU A 153 2.85 17.01 14.08
N ASP A 154 2.22 18.15 13.90
CA ASP A 154 1.02 18.26 13.06
C ASP A 154 1.30 17.94 11.58
N ARG A 155 2.51 18.28 11.07
CA ARG A 155 2.90 17.90 9.70
C ARG A 155 3.04 16.39 9.52
N HIS A 156 3.49 15.65 10.52
CA HIS A 156 3.50 14.18 10.46
C HIS A 156 2.07 13.62 10.30
N VAL A 157 1.13 14.16 11.07
CA VAL A 157 -0.28 13.74 11.00
C VAL A 157 -0.89 14.08 9.63
N ILE A 158 -0.64 15.28 9.09
CA ILE A 158 -1.25 15.67 7.80
C ILE A 158 -0.65 14.88 6.61
N VAL A 159 0.61 14.45 6.68
CA VAL A 159 1.19 13.51 5.70
C VAL A 159 0.47 12.16 5.75
N MET A 160 0.22 11.62 6.97
CA MET A 160 -0.57 10.39 7.13
C MET A 160 -2.00 10.55 6.61
N CYS A 161 -2.65 11.70 6.83
CA CYS A 161 -3.96 12.00 6.22
C CYS A 161 -3.91 11.98 4.69
N GLY A 162 -2.87 12.57 4.10
CA GLY A 162 -2.67 12.54 2.66
C GLY A 162 -2.46 11.13 2.11
N MET A 163 -1.65 10.30 2.78
CA MET A 163 -1.48 8.89 2.43
C MET A 163 -2.79 8.12 2.51
N SER A 164 -3.54 8.32 3.61
CA SER A 164 -4.84 7.67 3.85
C SER A 164 -5.87 8.05 2.78
N ALA A 165 -6.01 9.35 2.49
CA ALA A 165 -6.92 9.86 1.47
C ALA A 165 -6.58 9.29 0.07
N ALA A 166 -5.30 9.32 -0.32
CA ALA A 166 -4.88 8.83 -1.64
C ALA A 166 -5.07 7.32 -1.80
N PHE A 167 -4.71 6.54 -0.77
CA PHE A 167 -4.90 5.10 -0.79
C PHE A 167 -6.40 4.75 -0.89
N SER A 168 -7.25 5.43 -0.09
CA SER A 168 -8.69 5.26 -0.11
C SER A 168 -9.32 5.57 -1.47
N ALA A 169 -8.97 6.71 -2.07
CA ALA A 169 -9.51 7.12 -3.36
C ALA A 169 -9.13 6.18 -4.51
N VAL A 170 -7.91 5.61 -4.48
CA VAL A 170 -7.41 4.75 -5.56
C VAL A 170 -7.85 3.30 -5.40
N PHE A 171 -7.98 2.82 -4.15
CA PHE A 171 -8.22 1.41 -3.84
C PHE A 171 -9.65 1.12 -3.36
N GLY A 172 -10.36 2.13 -2.89
CA GLY A 172 -11.76 1.98 -2.45
C GLY A 172 -11.91 1.32 -1.07
N THR A 173 -10.87 1.37 -0.22
CA THR A 173 -10.85 0.74 1.11
C THR A 173 -10.57 1.77 2.20
N PRO A 174 -11.57 2.59 2.61
CA PRO A 174 -11.36 3.71 3.52
C PRO A 174 -10.92 3.29 4.94
N MET A 175 -11.41 2.18 5.49
CA MET A 175 -11.00 1.71 6.81
C MET A 175 -9.53 1.24 6.80
N ALA A 176 -9.20 0.40 5.83
CA ALA A 176 -7.84 -0.08 5.67
C ALA A 176 -6.85 1.04 5.37
N ALA A 177 -7.24 2.01 4.54
CA ALA A 177 -6.43 3.18 4.20
C ALA A 177 -6.06 4.03 5.42
N ALA A 178 -7.04 4.29 6.31
CA ALA A 178 -6.82 5.04 7.54
C ALA A 178 -5.83 4.32 8.46
N VAL A 179 -6.03 3.02 8.66
CA VAL A 179 -5.16 2.21 9.52
C VAL A 179 -3.78 1.99 8.90
N PHE A 180 -3.70 1.78 7.59
CA PHE A 180 -2.42 1.62 6.87
C PHE A 180 -1.48 2.81 7.09
N ALA A 181 -1.98 4.02 6.96
CA ALA A 181 -1.17 5.22 7.16
C ALA A 181 -0.55 5.32 8.55
N MET A 182 -1.21 4.77 9.58
CA MET A 182 -0.72 4.75 10.96
C MET A 182 0.16 3.53 11.27
N GLU A 183 -0.08 2.39 10.60
CA GLU A 183 0.57 1.11 10.89
C GLU A 183 1.88 0.92 10.12
N VAL A 184 1.94 1.38 8.86
CA VAL A 184 3.06 1.11 7.95
C VAL A 184 4.38 1.77 8.37
N VAL A 185 4.32 2.83 9.13
CA VAL A 185 5.49 3.63 9.53
C VAL A 185 6.36 2.88 10.54
N SER A 186 5.72 2.23 11.53
CA SER A 186 6.42 1.57 12.64
C SER A 186 5.68 0.30 13.07
N VAL A 187 6.30 -0.85 12.85
CA VAL A 187 5.73 -2.15 13.25
C VAL A 187 5.72 -2.28 14.77
N GLY A 188 4.54 -2.53 15.33
CA GLY A 188 4.31 -2.67 16.76
C GLY A 188 3.99 -1.38 17.50
N VAL A 189 3.93 -0.23 16.79
CA VAL A 189 3.49 1.07 17.35
C VAL A 189 2.60 1.77 16.33
N MET A 190 1.38 2.11 16.72
CA MET A 190 0.45 2.89 15.89
C MET A 190 0.39 4.34 16.36
N TYR A 191 0.29 5.28 15.43
CA TYR A 191 0.14 6.71 15.70
C TYR A 191 -1.35 7.07 15.91
N TYR A 192 -1.92 6.69 17.06
CA TYR A 192 -3.35 6.88 17.36
C TYR A 192 -3.83 8.33 17.33
N ALA A 193 -2.94 9.30 17.53
CA ALA A 193 -3.29 10.72 17.37
C ALA A 193 -3.76 11.05 15.94
N ALA A 194 -3.35 10.28 14.93
CA ALA A 194 -3.76 10.44 13.56
C ALA A 194 -5.07 9.69 13.21
N LEU A 195 -5.67 8.92 14.14
CA LEU A 195 -6.82 8.07 13.84
C LEU A 195 -8.00 8.88 13.29
N LEU A 196 -8.48 9.87 14.05
CA LEU A 196 -9.61 10.69 13.62
C LEU A 196 -9.32 11.43 12.30
N PRO A 197 -8.19 12.15 12.15
CA PRO A 197 -7.90 12.83 10.89
C PRO A 197 -7.77 11.89 9.68
N CYS A 198 -7.11 10.73 9.84
CA CYS A 198 -6.96 9.76 8.75
C CYS A 198 -8.30 9.13 8.34
N VAL A 199 -9.17 8.80 9.31
CA VAL A 199 -10.51 8.26 9.02
C VAL A 199 -11.35 9.28 8.27
N VAL A 200 -11.40 10.53 8.74
CA VAL A 200 -12.17 11.57 8.04
C VAL A 200 -11.63 11.82 6.64
N ALA A 201 -10.30 11.95 6.49
CA ALA A 201 -9.67 12.18 5.19
C ALA A 201 -9.90 11.02 4.21
N SER A 202 -9.84 9.76 4.68
CA SER A 202 -10.08 8.58 3.84
C SER A 202 -11.53 8.47 3.37
N LEU A 203 -12.50 8.74 4.27
CA LEU A 203 -13.93 8.71 3.94
C LEU A 203 -14.31 9.80 2.93
N VAL A 204 -13.80 11.02 3.14
CA VAL A 204 -14.03 12.13 2.19
C VAL A 204 -13.42 11.81 0.83
N ALA A 205 -12.21 11.26 0.79
CA ALA A 205 -11.55 10.90 -0.46
C ALA A 205 -12.24 9.74 -1.17
N TYR A 206 -12.80 8.77 -0.44
CA TYR A 206 -13.60 7.67 -0.95
C TYR A 206 -14.89 8.17 -1.63
N ASP A 207 -15.65 9.03 -0.95
CA ASP A 207 -16.88 9.60 -1.48
C ASP A 207 -16.60 10.48 -2.71
N PHE A 208 -15.51 11.26 -2.65
CA PHE A 208 -15.06 12.08 -3.77
C PHE A 208 -14.69 11.21 -4.99
N ALA A 209 -13.97 10.11 -4.79
CA ALA A 209 -13.62 9.17 -5.86
C ALA A 209 -14.87 8.54 -6.50
N GLY A 210 -15.86 8.16 -5.68
CA GLY A 210 -17.16 7.69 -6.14
C GLY A 210 -17.87 8.68 -7.05
N SER A 211 -17.79 9.98 -6.73
CA SER A 211 -18.36 11.06 -7.55
C SER A 211 -17.72 11.18 -8.94
N PHE A 212 -16.49 10.70 -9.12
CA PHE A 212 -15.79 10.60 -10.41
C PHE A 212 -15.95 9.24 -11.10
N GLY A 213 -16.84 8.38 -10.61
CA GLY A 213 -17.09 7.07 -11.19
C GLY A 213 -15.99 6.04 -10.90
N ILE A 214 -15.15 6.28 -9.91
CA ILE A 214 -14.15 5.31 -9.46
C ILE A 214 -14.81 4.46 -8.38
N HIS A 215 -15.10 3.21 -8.73
CA HIS A 215 -15.74 2.26 -7.81
C HIS A 215 -14.70 1.41 -7.07
N PRO A 216 -14.98 1.02 -5.81
CA PRO A 216 -14.14 0.09 -5.08
C PRO A 216 -14.06 -1.25 -5.79
N GLU A 217 -12.91 -1.89 -5.72
CA GLU A 217 -12.76 -3.29 -6.11
C GLU A 217 -13.45 -4.15 -5.04
N ASN A 218 -14.39 -5.00 -5.46
CA ASN A 218 -15.08 -5.97 -4.61
C ASN A 218 -14.95 -7.32 -5.24
N PHE A 219 -14.39 -8.28 -4.55
CA PHE A 219 -14.23 -9.65 -5.03
C PHE A 219 -15.24 -10.58 -4.35
N HIS A 220 -15.99 -11.31 -5.15
CA HIS A 220 -16.96 -12.26 -4.64
C HIS A 220 -16.31 -13.61 -4.31
N VAL A 221 -16.14 -13.90 -3.03
CA VAL A 221 -15.55 -15.17 -2.57
C VAL A 221 -16.62 -16.25 -2.50
N THR A 222 -16.37 -17.37 -3.18
CA THR A 222 -17.28 -18.48 -3.29
C THR A 222 -16.80 -19.71 -2.51
N GLY A 223 -17.74 -20.59 -2.14
CA GLY A 223 -17.41 -21.88 -1.54
C GLY A 223 -16.72 -21.79 -0.19
N ILE A 224 -17.12 -20.85 0.67
CA ILE A 224 -16.55 -20.68 2.03
C ILE A 224 -17.09 -21.79 2.93
N PRO A 225 -16.26 -22.77 3.36
CA PRO A 225 -16.71 -23.83 4.26
C PRO A 225 -16.89 -23.29 5.68
N ALA A 226 -17.74 -23.96 6.48
CA ALA A 226 -17.80 -23.66 7.90
C ALA A 226 -16.43 -23.85 8.56
N PHE A 227 -16.11 -22.98 9.52
CA PHE A 227 -14.83 -23.08 10.22
C PHE A 227 -14.79 -24.34 11.07
N SER A 228 -13.78 -25.18 10.84
CA SER A 228 -13.49 -26.39 11.60
C SER A 228 -11.98 -26.48 11.86
N MET A 229 -11.58 -27.33 12.79
CA MET A 229 -10.15 -27.54 13.08
C MET A 229 -9.39 -28.03 11.85
N GLU A 230 -9.97 -28.96 11.08
CA GLU A 230 -9.37 -29.46 9.83
C GLU A 230 -9.16 -28.34 8.81
N ASN A 231 -10.22 -27.58 8.54
CA ASN A 231 -10.15 -26.45 7.60
C ASN A 231 -9.20 -25.35 8.08
N GLY A 232 -9.14 -25.11 9.40
CA GLY A 232 -8.18 -24.19 10.01
C GLY A 232 -6.74 -24.63 9.81
N ILE A 233 -6.43 -25.93 9.95
CA ILE A 233 -5.09 -26.48 9.69
C ILE A 233 -4.72 -26.33 8.21
N LYS A 234 -5.64 -26.62 7.27
CA LYS A 234 -5.40 -26.40 5.84
C LYS A 234 -5.07 -24.92 5.55
N MET A 235 -5.87 -24.00 6.07
CA MET A 235 -5.62 -22.57 5.93
C MET A 235 -4.28 -22.14 6.56
N ALA A 236 -3.92 -22.67 7.73
CA ALA A 236 -2.63 -22.37 8.37
C ALA A 236 -1.44 -22.82 7.52
N ILE A 237 -1.51 -23.99 6.89
CA ILE A 237 -0.46 -24.49 5.97
C ILE A 237 -0.35 -23.59 4.75
N ILE A 238 -1.48 -23.18 4.14
CA ILE A 238 -1.50 -22.21 3.02
C ILE A 238 -0.85 -20.90 3.46
N ALA A 239 -1.19 -20.41 4.65
CA ALA A 239 -0.65 -19.17 5.20
C ALA A 239 0.86 -19.20 5.46
N VAL A 240 1.40 -20.35 5.92
CA VAL A 240 2.86 -20.56 6.01
C VAL A 240 3.51 -20.42 4.63
N GLY A 241 2.92 -21.03 3.59
CA GLY A 241 3.36 -20.86 2.21
C GLY A 241 3.31 -19.41 1.75
N CYS A 242 2.23 -18.68 2.05
CA CYS A 242 2.10 -17.24 1.75
C CYS A 242 3.19 -16.41 2.44
N GLY A 243 3.50 -16.72 3.72
CA GLY A 243 4.60 -16.08 4.44
C GLY A 243 5.96 -16.35 3.77
N ALA A 244 6.20 -17.57 3.31
CA ALA A 244 7.43 -17.92 2.56
C ALA A 244 7.51 -17.18 1.21
N VAL A 245 6.39 -17.10 0.47
CA VAL A 245 6.29 -16.35 -0.79
C VAL A 245 6.53 -14.86 -0.57
N SER A 246 6.05 -14.27 0.53
CA SER A 246 6.31 -12.88 0.88
C SER A 246 7.82 -12.62 1.10
N ILE A 247 8.51 -13.51 1.79
CA ILE A 247 9.98 -13.44 1.97
C ILE A 247 10.67 -13.56 0.61
N LEU A 248 10.27 -14.54 -0.21
CA LEU A 248 10.84 -14.75 -1.54
C LEU A 248 10.70 -13.51 -2.42
N PHE A 249 9.55 -12.84 -2.38
CA PHE A 249 9.33 -11.61 -3.13
C PHE A 249 10.27 -10.48 -2.66
N CYS A 250 10.40 -10.25 -1.36
CA CYS A 250 11.34 -9.27 -0.82
C CYS A 250 12.78 -9.57 -1.23
N LEU A 251 13.22 -10.84 -1.10
CA LEU A 251 14.55 -11.28 -1.51
C LEU A 251 14.77 -11.11 -3.02
N LEU A 252 13.80 -11.46 -3.84
CA LEU A 252 13.91 -11.31 -5.30
C LEU A 252 14.09 -9.84 -5.70
N LEU A 253 13.34 -8.94 -5.09
CA LEU A 253 13.50 -7.50 -5.30
C LEU A 253 14.92 -7.03 -4.92
N GLU A 254 15.46 -7.51 -3.82
CA GLU A 254 16.83 -7.19 -3.39
C GLU A 254 17.89 -7.77 -4.34
N TYR A 255 17.77 -9.05 -4.71
CA TYR A 255 18.73 -9.71 -5.62
C TYR A 255 18.74 -9.09 -7.01
N VAL A 256 17.56 -8.76 -7.56
CA VAL A 256 17.46 -8.06 -8.85
C VAL A 256 18.09 -6.67 -8.75
N SER A 257 17.86 -5.93 -7.66
CA SER A 257 18.52 -4.63 -7.43
C SER A 257 20.04 -4.77 -7.40
N LYS A 258 20.59 -5.72 -6.62
CA LYS A 258 22.03 -5.98 -6.55
C LYS A 258 22.60 -6.41 -7.90
N GLY A 259 21.86 -7.21 -8.67
CA GLY A 259 22.24 -7.61 -10.01
C GLY A 259 22.37 -6.40 -10.95
N TYR A 260 21.38 -5.52 -10.94
CA TYR A 260 21.43 -4.29 -11.74
C TYR A 260 22.58 -3.37 -11.31
N ASP A 261 22.79 -3.17 -10.01
CA ASP A 261 23.88 -2.32 -9.53
C ASP A 261 25.26 -2.87 -9.86
N LYS A 262 25.40 -4.19 -9.98
CA LYS A 262 26.65 -4.86 -10.37
C LYS A 262 26.91 -4.79 -11.87
N TRP A 263 25.90 -5.10 -12.70
CA TRP A 263 26.08 -5.31 -14.14
C TRP A 263 25.61 -4.13 -15.00
N LEU A 264 24.61 -3.35 -14.55
CA LEU A 264 23.98 -2.27 -15.29
C LEU A 264 23.97 -0.97 -14.48
N LYS A 265 25.15 -0.42 -14.17
CA LYS A 265 25.32 0.79 -13.35
C LYS A 265 24.69 2.02 -13.97
N ASN A 266 24.67 2.14 -15.31
CA ASN A 266 24.04 3.25 -16.00
C ASN A 266 22.51 3.08 -15.95
N PRO A 267 21.75 4.01 -15.30
CA PRO A 267 20.30 3.87 -15.13
C PRO A 267 19.55 3.85 -16.46
N TYR A 268 20.04 4.53 -17.50
CA TYR A 268 19.43 4.50 -18.83
C TYR A 268 19.58 3.11 -19.48
N LEU A 269 20.79 2.54 -19.43
CA LEU A 269 21.04 1.21 -19.98
C LEU A 269 20.24 0.14 -19.19
N ARG A 270 20.15 0.30 -17.86
CA ARG A 270 19.40 -0.58 -16.98
C ARG A 270 17.93 -0.64 -17.35
N VAL A 271 17.25 0.52 -17.42
CA VAL A 271 15.83 0.57 -17.70
C VAL A 271 15.51 0.12 -19.12
N PHE A 272 16.37 0.46 -20.08
CA PHE A 272 16.23 0.02 -21.47
C PHE A 272 16.35 -1.51 -21.60
N ALA A 273 17.40 -2.10 -21.05
CA ALA A 273 17.62 -3.55 -21.07
C ALA A 273 16.50 -4.32 -20.35
N ALA A 274 16.05 -3.81 -19.20
CA ALA A 274 14.91 -4.39 -18.48
C ALA A 274 13.61 -4.29 -19.29
N GLY A 275 13.36 -3.15 -19.93
CA GLY A 275 12.21 -2.97 -20.81
C GLY A 275 12.23 -3.97 -21.97
N CYS A 276 13.38 -4.14 -22.64
CA CYS A 276 13.55 -5.16 -23.67
C CYS A 276 13.28 -6.57 -23.13
N LEU A 277 13.82 -6.90 -21.95
CA LEU A 277 13.62 -8.22 -21.33
C LEU A 277 12.14 -8.47 -21.01
N VAL A 278 11.42 -7.49 -20.48
CA VAL A 278 9.97 -7.60 -20.19
C VAL A 278 9.19 -7.81 -21.50
N VAL A 279 9.52 -7.09 -22.57
CA VAL A 279 8.89 -7.28 -23.88
C VAL A 279 9.16 -8.68 -24.45
N VAL A 280 10.39 -9.18 -24.35
CA VAL A 280 10.75 -10.54 -24.80
C VAL A 280 9.96 -11.58 -23.99
N LEU A 281 9.88 -11.43 -22.66
CA LEU A 281 9.10 -12.33 -21.80
C LEU A 281 7.61 -12.29 -22.13
N TYR A 282 7.06 -11.12 -22.42
CA TYR A 282 5.69 -10.99 -22.91
C TYR A 282 5.43 -11.83 -24.16
N TRP A 283 6.34 -11.77 -25.14
CA TRP A 283 6.23 -12.56 -26.37
C TRP A 283 6.36 -14.07 -26.12
N ILE A 284 7.30 -14.48 -25.26
CA ILE A 284 7.51 -15.89 -24.91
C ILE A 284 6.29 -16.46 -24.16
N LEU A 285 5.73 -15.70 -23.24
CA LEU A 285 4.57 -16.12 -22.44
C LEU A 285 3.24 -16.04 -23.23
N GLY A 286 3.21 -15.28 -24.33
CA GLY A 286 2.01 -15.14 -25.17
C GLY A 286 0.80 -14.54 -24.47
N THR A 287 1.01 -13.78 -23.38
CA THR A 287 -0.09 -13.23 -22.56
C THR A 287 0.31 -11.92 -21.89
N ASP A 288 -0.65 -11.02 -21.74
CA ASP A 288 -0.50 -9.72 -21.08
C ASP A 288 -0.93 -9.73 -19.60
N ARG A 289 -1.44 -10.86 -19.09
CA ARG A 289 -2.02 -11.00 -17.74
C ARG A 289 -1.09 -10.61 -16.59
N TYR A 290 0.24 -10.61 -16.81
CA TYR A 290 1.23 -10.22 -15.81
C TYR A 290 1.61 -8.73 -15.87
N MET A 291 1.10 -7.99 -16.86
CA MET A 291 1.34 -6.55 -17.01
C MET A 291 0.50 -5.73 -16.03
N GLY A 292 0.92 -4.48 -15.83
CA GLY A 292 0.25 -3.55 -14.93
C GLY A 292 0.14 -4.06 -13.49
N ALA A 293 -0.96 -3.76 -12.83
CA ALA A 293 -1.19 -4.11 -11.42
C ALA A 293 -1.42 -5.61 -11.18
N GLY A 294 -2.11 -6.30 -12.09
CA GLY A 294 -2.44 -7.72 -11.97
C GLY A 294 -3.86 -7.99 -11.47
N ASN A 295 -4.78 -7.03 -11.63
CA ASN A 295 -6.17 -7.17 -11.18
C ASN A 295 -6.86 -8.38 -11.80
N GLN A 296 -6.63 -8.67 -13.10
CA GLN A 296 -7.17 -9.86 -13.77
C GLN A 296 -6.72 -11.17 -13.09
N LEU A 297 -5.48 -11.23 -12.58
CA LEU A 297 -5.00 -12.40 -11.84
C LEU A 297 -5.72 -12.57 -10.52
N ILE A 298 -5.99 -11.44 -9.82
CA ILE A 298 -6.73 -11.46 -8.55
C ILE A 298 -8.17 -11.91 -8.79
N GLU A 299 -8.86 -11.30 -9.77
CA GLU A 299 -10.24 -11.62 -10.13
C GLU A 299 -10.39 -13.10 -10.50
N GLN A 300 -9.55 -13.61 -11.41
CA GLN A 300 -9.58 -15.03 -11.80
C GLN A 300 -9.35 -15.98 -10.62
N ALA A 301 -8.40 -15.64 -9.73
CA ALA A 301 -8.09 -16.47 -8.58
C ALA A 301 -9.18 -16.42 -7.51
N VAL A 302 -9.72 -15.23 -7.19
CA VAL A 302 -10.68 -15.05 -6.10
C VAL A 302 -12.09 -15.40 -6.55
N GLU A 303 -12.56 -14.90 -7.68
CA GLU A 303 -13.96 -15.08 -8.09
C GLU A 303 -14.19 -16.44 -8.79
N HIS A 304 -13.24 -16.85 -9.62
CA HIS A 304 -13.40 -18.10 -10.38
C HIS A 304 -12.63 -19.29 -9.79
N GLY A 305 -11.79 -19.07 -8.76
CA GLY A 305 -10.97 -20.13 -8.17
C GLY A 305 -9.99 -20.75 -9.16
N GLN A 306 -9.53 -19.98 -10.17
CA GLN A 306 -8.69 -20.46 -11.25
C GLN A 306 -7.36 -19.71 -11.30
N THR A 307 -6.27 -20.45 -11.49
CA THR A 307 -4.92 -19.91 -11.65
C THR A 307 -4.06 -20.90 -12.46
N GLN A 308 -3.04 -20.38 -13.13
CA GLN A 308 -2.00 -21.24 -13.69
C GLN A 308 -0.91 -21.49 -12.65
N THR A 309 -0.24 -22.63 -12.73
CA THR A 309 0.75 -23.10 -11.73
C THR A 309 1.84 -22.09 -11.41
N PHE A 310 2.27 -21.31 -12.39
CA PHE A 310 3.38 -20.35 -12.23
C PHE A 310 2.97 -18.88 -12.27
N ASP A 311 1.67 -18.55 -12.16
CA ASP A 311 1.18 -17.17 -12.19
C ASP A 311 1.85 -16.29 -11.12
N PHE A 312 1.92 -16.79 -9.87
CA PHE A 312 2.56 -16.07 -8.77
C PHE A 312 4.04 -15.80 -9.03
N PHE A 313 4.74 -16.76 -9.64
CA PHE A 313 6.18 -16.64 -9.94
C PHE A 313 6.44 -15.61 -11.05
N TRP A 314 5.70 -15.68 -12.16
CA TRP A 314 5.86 -14.74 -13.27
C TRP A 314 5.50 -13.32 -12.85
N LYS A 315 4.42 -13.15 -12.08
CA LYS A 315 4.03 -11.83 -11.54
C LYS A 315 5.12 -11.26 -10.65
N MET A 316 5.67 -12.08 -9.75
CA MET A 316 6.76 -11.71 -8.86
C MET A 316 8.02 -11.28 -9.64
N LEU A 317 8.44 -12.10 -10.63
CA LEU A 317 9.64 -11.87 -11.43
C LEU A 317 9.52 -10.59 -12.27
N LEU A 318 8.43 -10.43 -13.01
CA LEU A 318 8.21 -9.26 -13.88
C LEU A 318 8.11 -7.97 -13.09
N THR A 319 7.46 -8.01 -11.92
CA THR A 319 7.40 -6.85 -11.02
C THR A 319 8.79 -6.49 -10.48
N ALA A 320 9.58 -7.47 -10.06
CA ALA A 320 10.94 -7.23 -9.58
C ALA A 320 11.84 -6.64 -10.68
N LEU A 321 11.79 -7.20 -11.89
CA LEU A 321 12.56 -6.71 -13.04
C LEU A 321 12.17 -5.27 -13.39
N ALA A 322 10.89 -4.95 -13.49
CA ALA A 322 10.43 -3.62 -13.85
C ALA A 322 10.74 -2.58 -12.75
N MET A 323 10.33 -2.84 -11.51
CA MET A 323 10.45 -1.87 -10.42
C MET A 323 11.93 -1.54 -10.09
N ARG A 324 12.79 -2.56 -10.05
CA ARG A 324 14.22 -2.34 -9.71
C ARG A 324 15.06 -1.80 -10.88
N ALA A 325 14.54 -1.85 -12.10
CA ALA A 325 15.18 -1.20 -13.25
C ALA A 325 15.02 0.32 -13.28
N GLY A 326 13.94 0.85 -12.68
CA GLY A 326 13.66 2.28 -12.66
C GLY A 326 12.27 2.66 -13.19
N PHE A 327 11.45 1.70 -13.63
CA PHE A 327 10.03 1.94 -13.83
C PHE A 327 9.37 2.34 -12.51
N ARG A 328 8.26 3.09 -12.58
CA ARG A 328 7.61 3.65 -11.40
C ARG A 328 6.19 3.14 -11.25
N GLY A 329 5.78 2.99 -10.01
CA GLY A 329 4.49 2.44 -9.59
C GLY A 329 4.55 1.99 -8.13
N GLY A 330 3.85 0.90 -7.81
CA GLY A 330 3.84 0.30 -6.48
C GLY A 330 4.01 -1.22 -6.52
N GLU A 331 4.48 -1.79 -5.43
CA GLU A 331 4.61 -3.24 -5.24
C GLU A 331 3.39 -3.85 -4.50
N ILE A 332 2.45 -3.04 -4.01
CA ILE A 332 1.31 -3.49 -3.17
C ILE A 332 0.38 -4.41 -3.96
N VAL A 333 -0.26 -3.93 -5.03
CA VAL A 333 -1.20 -4.77 -5.80
C VAL A 333 -0.51 -5.94 -6.50
N PRO A 334 0.69 -5.83 -7.03
CA PRO A 334 1.46 -7.02 -7.40
C PRO A 334 1.58 -8.05 -6.29
N SER A 335 1.78 -7.63 -5.01
CA SER A 335 1.82 -8.58 -3.88
C SER A 335 0.46 -9.24 -3.64
N PHE A 336 -0.66 -8.53 -3.85
CA PHE A 336 -2.00 -9.12 -3.83
C PHE A 336 -2.17 -10.19 -4.92
N ALA A 337 -1.78 -9.88 -6.16
CA ALA A 337 -1.87 -10.82 -7.26
C ALA A 337 -1.00 -12.07 -7.04
N ILE A 338 0.21 -11.90 -6.50
CA ILE A 338 1.10 -12.99 -6.10
C ILE A 338 0.42 -13.85 -5.03
N GLY A 339 -0.14 -13.22 -4.01
CA GLY A 339 -0.80 -13.90 -2.90
C GLY A 339 -2.08 -14.62 -3.31
N ALA A 340 -2.91 -13.98 -4.15
CA ALA A 340 -4.15 -14.55 -4.66
C ALA A 340 -3.87 -15.80 -5.52
N THR A 341 -2.95 -15.70 -6.47
CA THR A 341 -2.60 -16.81 -7.37
C THR A 341 -1.93 -17.95 -6.64
N PHE A 342 -1.01 -17.67 -5.70
CA PHE A 342 -0.40 -18.71 -4.87
C PHE A 342 -1.43 -19.36 -3.92
N GLY A 343 -2.28 -18.58 -3.26
CA GLY A 343 -3.32 -19.09 -2.36
C GLY A 343 -4.32 -19.96 -3.10
N CYS A 344 -4.76 -19.53 -4.31
CA CYS A 344 -5.63 -20.31 -5.18
C CYS A 344 -5.00 -21.67 -5.53
N LEU A 345 -3.75 -21.67 -6.01
CA LEU A 345 -3.01 -22.90 -6.35
C LEU A 345 -2.89 -23.84 -5.14
N ALA A 346 -2.51 -23.30 -4.00
CA ALA A 346 -2.38 -24.09 -2.76
C ALA A 346 -3.73 -24.67 -2.33
N GLY A 347 -4.82 -23.90 -2.44
CA GLY A 347 -6.18 -24.37 -2.18
C GLY A 347 -6.59 -25.52 -3.09
N GLN A 348 -6.31 -25.42 -4.39
CA GLN A 348 -6.56 -26.49 -5.37
C GLN A 348 -5.79 -27.77 -5.02
N ILE A 349 -4.50 -27.68 -4.72
CA ILE A 349 -3.63 -28.83 -4.36
C ILE A 349 -4.12 -29.50 -3.06
N MET A 350 -4.58 -28.73 -2.08
CA MET A 350 -5.03 -29.25 -0.79
C MET A 350 -6.50 -29.70 -0.75
N GLY A 351 -7.22 -29.60 -1.87
CA GLY A 351 -8.67 -29.89 -1.91
C GLY A 351 -9.45 -28.99 -0.96
N PHE A 352 -9.06 -27.75 -0.86
CA PHE A 352 -9.71 -26.70 -0.06
C PHE A 352 -10.27 -25.61 -0.98
N SER A 353 -11.21 -24.76 -0.52
CA SER A 353 -11.81 -23.71 -1.35
C SER A 353 -10.75 -22.83 -2.04
N PRO A 354 -10.57 -22.89 -3.36
CA PRO A 354 -9.55 -22.10 -4.06
C PRO A 354 -9.84 -20.60 -3.98
N SER A 355 -11.11 -20.20 -4.08
CA SER A 355 -11.56 -18.81 -4.00
C SER A 355 -11.25 -18.20 -2.62
N LEU A 356 -11.61 -18.89 -1.53
CA LEU A 356 -11.28 -18.46 -0.17
C LEU A 356 -9.77 -18.42 0.06
N SER A 357 -9.05 -19.44 -0.43
CA SER A 357 -7.59 -19.52 -0.30
C SER A 357 -6.89 -18.41 -1.07
N ALA A 358 -7.44 -17.98 -2.22
CA ALA A 358 -6.97 -16.84 -2.97
C ALA A 358 -7.15 -15.52 -2.21
N ALA A 359 -8.34 -15.27 -1.69
CA ALA A 359 -8.63 -14.05 -0.91
C ALA A 359 -7.79 -13.97 0.38
N ALA A 360 -7.67 -15.09 1.10
CA ALA A 360 -6.81 -15.18 2.28
C ALA A 360 -5.31 -15.04 1.93
N GLY A 361 -4.87 -15.67 0.83
CA GLY A 361 -3.50 -15.59 0.33
C GLY A 361 -3.10 -14.18 -0.10
N MET A 362 -4.01 -13.46 -0.77
CA MET A 362 -3.86 -12.06 -1.14
C MET A 362 -3.47 -11.20 0.06
N THR A 363 -4.26 -11.27 1.12
CA THR A 363 -4.03 -10.45 2.32
C THR A 363 -2.89 -10.98 3.20
N ALA A 364 -2.64 -12.29 3.19
CA ALA A 364 -1.52 -12.90 3.91
C ALA A 364 -0.16 -12.51 3.31
N VAL A 365 0.00 -12.53 1.97
CA VAL A 365 1.24 -12.09 1.31
C VAL A 365 1.43 -10.59 1.50
N PHE A 366 0.38 -9.78 1.34
CA PHE A 366 0.44 -8.35 1.64
C PHE A 366 0.91 -8.07 3.08
N CYS A 367 0.33 -8.77 4.06
CA CYS A 367 0.77 -8.67 5.45
C CYS A 367 2.26 -9.00 5.60
N GLY A 368 2.72 -10.07 4.96
CA GLY A 368 4.11 -10.51 5.02
C GLY A 368 5.10 -9.51 4.44
N VAL A 369 4.73 -8.80 3.36
CA VAL A 369 5.61 -7.82 2.71
C VAL A 369 5.52 -6.41 3.29
N THR A 370 4.39 -6.04 3.93
CA THR A 370 4.19 -4.69 4.50
C THR A 370 4.34 -4.63 6.00
N ASN A 371 4.27 -5.77 6.68
CA ASN A 371 4.24 -5.88 8.14
C ASN A 371 3.04 -5.16 8.80
N CYS A 372 1.90 -5.08 8.10
CA CYS A 372 0.68 -4.39 8.53
C CYS A 372 -0.47 -5.38 8.76
N PRO A 373 -0.50 -6.13 9.88
CA PRO A 373 -1.51 -7.16 10.09
C PRO A 373 -2.93 -6.60 10.25
N VAL A 374 -3.13 -5.49 10.96
CA VAL A 374 -4.47 -4.91 11.16
C VAL A 374 -5.02 -4.40 9.83
N THR A 375 -4.21 -3.67 9.08
CA THR A 375 -4.57 -3.23 7.72
C THR A 375 -4.92 -4.40 6.82
N SER A 376 -4.15 -5.49 6.86
CA SER A 376 -4.39 -6.67 6.01
C SER A 376 -5.74 -7.33 6.28
N ILE A 377 -6.14 -7.40 7.55
CA ILE A 377 -7.45 -7.92 7.96
C ILE A 377 -8.58 -6.99 7.46
N LEU A 378 -8.40 -5.67 7.60
CA LEU A 378 -9.39 -4.71 7.11
C LEU A 378 -9.52 -4.74 5.58
N ILE A 379 -8.41 -4.88 4.84
CA ILE A 379 -8.43 -5.08 3.39
C ILE A 379 -9.23 -6.34 3.02
N ALA A 380 -9.02 -7.45 3.74
CA ALA A 380 -9.79 -8.67 3.51
C ALA A 380 -11.30 -8.42 3.65
N PHE A 381 -11.72 -7.66 4.65
CA PHE A 381 -13.13 -7.35 4.89
C PHE A 381 -13.70 -6.41 3.83
N GLU A 382 -12.97 -5.36 3.49
CA GLU A 382 -13.45 -4.36 2.53
C GLU A 382 -13.49 -4.91 1.09
N LEU A 383 -12.56 -5.80 0.72
CA LEU A 383 -12.49 -6.35 -0.64
C LEU A 383 -13.25 -7.68 -0.82
N SER A 384 -13.35 -8.51 0.23
CA SER A 384 -13.87 -9.89 0.11
C SER A 384 -15.02 -10.19 1.06
N GLY A 385 -15.46 -9.19 1.84
CA GLY A 385 -16.55 -9.32 2.80
C GLY A 385 -16.19 -10.07 4.08
N PHE A 386 -17.14 -10.14 5.02
CA PHE A 386 -16.93 -10.68 6.37
C PHE A 386 -17.11 -12.20 6.48
N GLN A 387 -17.63 -12.87 5.45
CA GLN A 387 -17.98 -14.29 5.56
C GLN A 387 -16.78 -15.21 5.85
N GLY A 388 -15.58 -14.86 5.39
CA GLY A 388 -14.34 -15.61 5.60
C GLY A 388 -13.50 -15.16 6.79
N VAL A 389 -14.04 -14.38 7.73
CA VAL A 389 -13.29 -13.68 8.78
C VAL A 389 -12.31 -14.54 9.56
N SER A 390 -12.72 -15.73 10.03
CA SER A 390 -11.86 -16.64 10.80
C SER A 390 -10.65 -17.11 10.00
N TYR A 391 -10.83 -17.34 8.70
CA TYR A 391 -9.75 -17.75 7.80
C TYR A 391 -8.80 -16.61 7.49
N TYR A 392 -9.31 -15.39 7.26
CA TYR A 392 -8.49 -14.20 7.03
C TYR A 392 -7.63 -13.86 8.25
N LEU A 393 -8.24 -13.87 9.45
CA LEU A 393 -7.52 -13.65 10.71
C LEU A 393 -6.37 -14.66 10.88
N LEU A 394 -6.67 -15.95 10.68
CA LEU A 394 -5.68 -17.01 10.81
C LEU A 394 -4.57 -16.86 9.77
N ALA A 395 -4.92 -16.62 8.50
CA ALA A 395 -3.96 -16.50 7.41
C ALA A 395 -3.02 -15.31 7.62
N VAL A 396 -3.55 -14.16 7.99
CA VAL A 396 -2.77 -12.94 8.26
C VAL A 396 -1.86 -13.15 9.47
N ALA A 397 -2.37 -13.71 10.58
CA ALA A 397 -1.58 -13.93 11.80
C ALA A 397 -0.41 -14.89 11.57
N VAL A 398 -0.64 -16.00 10.87
CA VAL A 398 0.39 -16.98 10.54
C VAL A 398 1.43 -16.39 9.60
N SER A 399 1.00 -15.73 8.52
CA SER A 399 1.91 -15.10 7.55
C SER A 399 2.74 -14.00 8.22
N TYR A 400 2.15 -13.16 9.07
CA TYR A 400 2.86 -12.15 9.86
C TYR A 400 3.99 -12.74 10.71
N ALA A 401 3.72 -13.86 11.38
CA ALA A 401 4.73 -14.55 12.15
C ALA A 401 5.83 -15.14 11.27
N VAL A 402 5.47 -15.85 10.19
CA VAL A 402 6.40 -16.53 9.27
C VAL A 402 7.28 -15.56 8.51
N SER A 403 6.74 -14.42 8.05
CA SER A 403 7.50 -13.42 7.25
C SER A 403 8.69 -12.79 7.97
N GLY A 404 8.80 -12.99 9.28
CA GLY A 404 9.94 -12.50 10.05
C GLY A 404 10.07 -10.97 9.97
N TYR A 405 11.26 -10.51 9.62
CA TYR A 405 11.59 -9.08 9.57
C TYR A 405 11.83 -8.58 8.14
N TYR A 406 11.39 -9.33 7.14
CA TYR A 406 11.42 -8.91 5.75
C TYR A 406 10.29 -7.92 5.45
N GLY A 407 10.48 -7.02 4.47
CA GLY A 407 9.47 -6.05 4.08
C GLY A 407 9.88 -5.25 2.85
N LEU A 408 8.91 -4.63 2.19
CA LEU A 408 9.11 -3.79 1.00
C LEU A 408 9.76 -2.45 1.33
N TYR A 409 9.54 -1.93 2.53
CA TYR A 409 9.91 -0.57 2.90
C TYR A 409 11.15 -0.55 3.79
N LYS A 410 12.30 -0.15 3.24
CA LYS A 410 13.59 -0.07 3.96
C LYS A 410 13.54 0.86 5.17
N ASP A 411 12.77 1.95 5.06
CA ASP A 411 12.66 2.95 6.11
C ASP A 411 11.61 2.61 7.18
N GLN A 412 10.89 1.49 7.03
CA GLN A 412 10.01 0.95 8.06
C GLN A 412 10.84 0.43 9.23
N THR A 413 10.46 0.79 10.45
CA THR A 413 11.13 0.32 11.66
C THR A 413 10.28 -0.72 12.37
N ILE A 414 10.92 -1.78 12.81
CA ILE A 414 10.32 -2.78 13.69
C ILE A 414 10.70 -2.43 15.12
N VAL A 415 9.74 -1.91 15.87
CA VAL A 415 9.95 -1.43 17.25
C VAL A 415 9.94 -2.59 18.22
N TYR A 416 8.95 -3.47 18.12
CA TYR A 416 8.83 -4.66 18.93
C TYR A 416 8.99 -5.93 18.11
N SER A 417 9.59 -6.96 18.73
CA SER A 417 9.76 -8.26 18.08
C SER A 417 8.40 -8.91 17.78
N LYS A 418 8.27 -9.53 16.60
CA LYS A 418 7.10 -10.32 16.22
C LYS A 418 6.92 -11.61 17.05
N TYR A 419 8.00 -12.07 17.72
CA TYR A 419 8.02 -13.37 18.39
C TYR A 419 8.05 -13.29 19.91
N LYS A 420 8.49 -12.16 20.45
CA LYS A 420 8.65 -11.97 21.91
C LYS A 420 8.28 -10.54 22.27
N ALA A 421 7.71 -10.32 23.43
CA ALA A 421 7.44 -9.00 23.98
C ALA A 421 8.77 -8.29 24.34
N LYS A 422 9.59 -8.02 23.33
CA LYS A 422 10.92 -7.40 23.46
C LYS A 422 11.05 -6.23 22.50
N TYR A 423 11.54 -5.11 23.01
CA TYR A 423 11.95 -3.95 22.21
C TYR A 423 13.18 -4.30 21.36
N VAL A 424 13.11 -4.05 20.05
CA VAL A 424 14.15 -4.44 19.08
C VAL A 424 14.72 -3.23 18.36
N ASN A 425 13.88 -2.29 17.96
CA ASN A 425 14.20 -1.04 17.24
C ASN A 425 15.20 -1.22 16.09
N ARG A 426 14.78 -1.86 15.04
CA ARG A 426 15.60 -2.09 13.83
C ARG A 426 14.81 -1.89 12.55
N HIS A 427 15.50 -1.62 11.45
CA HIS A 427 14.87 -1.56 10.12
C HIS A 427 14.50 -2.95 9.60
N THR A 428 13.53 -2.98 8.70
CA THR A 428 13.18 -4.19 7.95
C THR A 428 14.37 -4.66 7.12
N LYS A 429 14.45 -5.97 6.90
CA LYS A 429 15.35 -6.56 5.93
C LYS A 429 14.67 -6.52 4.56
N THR A 430 15.35 -6.02 3.58
CA THR A 430 14.88 -6.00 2.17
C THR A 430 15.85 -6.81 1.33
#